data_a35957b94adc0ee8c83a0a21ea34e2f6
#
_entry.id   a35957b94adc0ee8c83a0a21ea34e2f6
#
_cell.length_a   1.000
_cell.length_b   1.000
_cell.length_c   1.000
_cell.angle_alpha   90.00
_cell.angle_beta   90.00
_cell.angle_gamma   90.00
#
_symmetry.space_group_name_H-M   'P 1'
#
loop_
_entity.id
_entity.type
_entity.pdbx_description
1 polymer ?
#
loop_
_entity_poly.entity_id
_entity_poly.type
_entity_poly.pdbx_seq_one_letter_code
_entity_poly.pdbx_strand_id
1 'polypeptide(L)'
;MSKTIITRRSALLGAAAAPIAAGGLASVLSSRPALAAGHSAGKSNAPFSHYKVGDFVVTTLLAGSAPRDEPQSIFGMNVSAEEFAEVSAENFISAESVRFFFNVPVVNTGSDLILFDTGLGGDGTPAIVGALEAAGYTPEDVTKLVITHMHPDHIGGLMNNGSPTFPNAQMYTGQVEHDFWAAQEGEQGPAAMVRNMVTPMAEKVTFVKDGDSIASGITAVAAFGHTPGHMTYMLESDGQQLMLLADTANHYVWSLGYPDWEVRFDADKAAAAATRRKLLGMLAADKVPFAGYHMPFPAVGYVDTRGDGFAYVPESYQLAL
;
A
#
# COMPACT_ATOMS: atom_id res chain seq x y z
N MET A 1 1.68 33.40 50.12
CA MET A 1 2.91 33.34 49.28
C MET A 1 2.50 32.84 47.87
N SER A 2 2.40 33.80 46.95
CA SER A 2 1.96 33.52 45.57
C SER A 2 3.17 33.06 44.75
N LYS A 3 3.10 31.88 44.13
CA LYS A 3 4.14 31.39 43.20
C LYS A 3 3.82 31.91 41.80
N THR A 4 4.64 32.81 41.32
CA THR A 4 4.61 33.32 39.94
C THR A 4 5.16 32.25 39.01
N ILE A 5 4.32 31.73 38.09
CA ILE A 5 4.71 30.78 37.05
C ILE A 5 5.29 31.57 35.88
N ILE A 6 6.60 31.42 35.63
CA ILE A 6 7.27 32.01 34.47
C ILE A 6 7.06 31.08 33.27
N THR A 7 6.36 31.53 32.24
CA THR A 7 6.18 30.81 31.01
C THR A 7 7.33 31.08 30.03
N ARG A 8 7.65 30.12 29.17
CA ARG A 8 8.76 30.19 28.18
C ARG A 8 8.68 31.39 27.20
N ARG A 9 7.58 32.10 27.17
CA ARG A 9 7.40 33.33 26.35
C ARG A 9 8.00 34.59 26.95
N SER A 10 8.30 34.63 28.25
CA SER A 10 8.77 35.83 28.96
C SER A 10 10.30 36.00 28.97
N ALA A 11 11.04 35.03 28.45
CA ALA A 11 12.52 35.04 28.52
C ALA A 11 13.21 35.67 27.30
N LEU A 12 12.49 36.17 26.31
CA LEU A 12 13.06 36.65 25.04
C LEU A 12 12.99 38.17 24.83
N LEU A 13 12.66 38.98 25.87
CA LEU A 13 12.50 40.42 25.74
C LEU A 13 13.42 41.22 26.72
N GLY A 14 14.66 40.82 26.90
CA GLY A 14 15.58 41.50 27.80
C GLY A 14 17.01 41.52 27.33
N ALA A 15 17.31 42.17 26.20
CA ALA A 15 18.69 42.63 25.92
C ALA A 15 18.61 44.01 25.32
N ALA A 16 18.77 45.03 26.20
CA ALA A 16 18.74 46.42 25.88
C ALA A 16 20.10 46.94 25.44
N ALA A 17 20.04 47.96 24.64
CA ALA A 17 21.05 48.76 23.98
C ALA A 17 22.16 49.34 24.86
N ALA A 18 23.36 49.45 24.28
CA ALA A 18 24.34 50.47 24.62
C ALA A 18 24.84 51.14 23.33
N PRO A 19 25.00 52.45 23.28
CA PRO A 19 25.44 53.18 22.09
C PRO A 19 26.97 53.26 22.03
N ILE A 20 27.54 52.91 20.88
CA ILE A 20 28.90 53.30 20.55
C ILE A 20 28.85 54.20 19.30
N ALA A 21 29.21 55.46 19.49
CA ALA A 21 29.42 56.38 18.40
C ALA A 21 30.87 56.26 17.90
N ALA A 22 31.04 55.92 16.64
CA ALA A 22 32.25 56.22 15.87
C ALA A 22 31.90 56.25 14.40
N GLY A 23 32.22 57.38 13.76
CA GLY A 23 31.89 57.64 12.35
C GLY A 23 32.71 56.80 11.38
N GLY A 24 32.08 56.34 10.36
CA GLY A 24 32.67 55.67 9.20
C GLY A 24 31.63 55.54 8.13
N LEU A 25 31.91 55.93 6.90
CA LEU A 25 31.05 55.87 5.76
C LEU A 25 30.40 54.46 5.65
N ALA A 26 29.15 54.36 5.99
CA ALA A 26 28.37 53.17 5.77
C ALA A 26 27.85 53.19 4.32
N SER A 27 28.46 52.39 3.46
CA SER A 27 27.80 51.88 2.25
C SER A 27 26.56 51.14 2.70
N VAL A 28 25.39 51.71 2.42
CA VAL A 28 24.10 51.06 2.63
C VAL A 28 24.01 49.87 1.67
N LEU A 29 24.53 48.73 2.12
CA LEU A 29 24.13 47.46 1.54
C LEU A 29 22.68 47.26 1.89
N SER A 30 21.78 47.62 0.97
CA SER A 30 20.39 47.23 1.04
C SER A 30 20.37 45.69 1.01
N SER A 31 20.24 45.09 2.21
CA SER A 31 19.88 43.67 2.31
C SER A 31 18.49 43.53 1.66
N ARG A 32 18.44 43.12 0.40
CA ARG A 32 17.22 42.56 -0.16
C ARG A 32 16.83 41.40 0.76
N PRO A 33 15.59 41.35 1.24
CA PRO A 33 15.12 40.15 1.90
C PRO A 33 15.35 39.01 0.89
N ALA A 34 16.10 37.98 1.32
CA ALA A 34 16.15 36.74 0.55
C ALA A 34 14.70 36.24 0.53
N LEU A 35 14.02 36.48 -0.57
CA LEU A 35 12.82 35.73 -0.89
C LEU A 35 13.33 34.29 -0.98
N ALA A 36 12.99 33.48 0.00
CA ALA A 36 13.07 32.04 -0.16
C ALA A 36 12.32 31.76 -1.48
N ALA A 37 13.08 31.49 -2.55
CA ALA A 37 12.47 30.98 -3.76
C ALA A 37 11.66 29.81 -3.30
N GLY A 38 10.33 29.91 -3.37
CA GLY A 38 9.46 28.80 -3.04
C GLY A 38 9.95 27.66 -3.91
N HIS A 39 10.66 26.72 -3.29
CA HIS A 39 10.82 25.45 -3.92
C HIS A 39 9.38 24.98 -4.11
N SER A 40 8.90 25.05 -5.35
CA SER A 40 7.82 24.16 -5.74
C SER A 40 8.26 22.83 -5.17
N ALA A 41 7.39 22.18 -4.39
CA ALA A 41 7.67 20.85 -3.85
C ALA A 41 7.92 19.93 -5.05
N GLY A 42 9.09 20.06 -5.64
CA GLY A 42 9.59 19.34 -6.78
C GLY A 42 10.12 18.04 -6.25
N LYS A 43 9.50 16.98 -6.66
CA LYS A 43 9.78 15.57 -6.41
C LYS A 43 9.42 15.13 -5.01
N SER A 44 8.28 14.45 -4.93
CA SER A 44 7.96 13.48 -3.91
C SER A 44 9.15 12.54 -3.64
N ASN A 45 9.15 11.90 -2.50
CA ASN A 45 10.00 10.76 -2.20
C ASN A 45 9.97 9.77 -3.37
N ALA A 46 11.03 8.97 -3.52
CA ALA A 46 11.05 7.92 -4.54
C ALA A 46 9.76 7.09 -4.47
N PRO A 47 9.14 6.75 -5.62
CA PRO A 47 7.91 5.97 -5.64
C PRO A 47 8.16 4.48 -5.39
N PHE A 48 9.25 4.13 -4.71
CA PHE A 48 9.60 2.76 -4.37
C PHE A 48 10.40 2.69 -3.07
N SER A 49 10.38 1.51 -2.45
CA SER A 49 11.21 1.18 -1.29
C SER A 49 11.69 -0.26 -1.43
N HIS A 50 12.99 -0.50 -1.23
CA HIS A 50 13.59 -1.83 -1.26
C HIS A 50 13.82 -2.36 0.16
N TYR A 51 13.63 -3.67 0.31
CA TYR A 51 13.99 -4.42 1.52
C TYR A 51 14.31 -5.87 1.17
N LYS A 52 14.89 -6.60 2.11
CA LYS A 52 15.28 -8.00 1.89
C LYS A 52 14.40 -8.97 2.65
N VAL A 53 14.20 -10.15 2.07
CA VAL A 53 13.67 -11.34 2.71
C VAL A 53 14.65 -12.47 2.37
N GLY A 54 15.61 -12.71 3.25
CA GLY A 54 16.74 -13.57 2.94
C GLY A 54 17.51 -13.10 1.71
N ASP A 55 17.58 -13.94 0.68
CA ASP A 55 18.22 -13.64 -0.60
C ASP A 55 17.32 -12.84 -1.56
N PHE A 56 16.02 -12.74 -1.29
CA PHE A 56 15.11 -12.00 -2.14
C PHE A 56 15.25 -10.49 -1.91
N VAL A 57 15.22 -9.73 -3.00
CA VAL A 57 15.01 -8.28 -2.95
C VAL A 57 13.54 -8.02 -3.24
N VAL A 58 12.84 -7.52 -2.23
CA VAL A 58 11.44 -7.11 -2.35
C VAL A 58 11.37 -5.61 -2.51
N THR A 59 10.56 -5.15 -3.44
CA THR A 59 10.37 -3.72 -3.72
C THR A 59 8.90 -3.40 -3.63
N THR A 60 8.51 -2.50 -2.74
CA THR A 60 7.19 -1.87 -2.81
C THR A 60 7.23 -0.73 -3.81
N LEU A 61 6.41 -0.79 -4.85
CA LEU A 61 6.19 0.28 -5.83
C LEU A 61 4.92 1.04 -5.47
N LEU A 62 5.01 2.37 -5.33
CA LEU A 62 3.83 3.22 -5.19
C LEU A 62 3.24 3.50 -6.58
N ALA A 63 2.31 2.66 -7.02
CA ALA A 63 1.62 2.79 -8.31
C ALA A 63 0.58 3.93 -8.31
N GLY A 64 0.34 4.57 -7.17
CA GLY A 64 -0.54 5.72 -7.06
C GLY A 64 -1.16 5.88 -5.68
N SER A 65 -1.92 6.94 -5.52
CA SER A 65 -2.77 7.16 -4.35
C SER A 65 -4.00 7.97 -4.73
N ALA A 66 -5.12 7.73 -4.07
CA ALA A 66 -6.37 8.45 -4.32
C ALA A 66 -7.06 8.88 -3.02
N PRO A 67 -7.44 10.16 -2.88
CA PRO A 67 -8.28 10.58 -1.78
C PRO A 67 -9.71 10.04 -1.99
N ARG A 68 -10.39 9.75 -0.88
CA ARG A 68 -11.80 9.40 -0.82
C ARG A 68 -12.43 10.11 0.36
N ASP A 69 -13.54 10.76 0.12
CA ASP A 69 -14.38 11.33 1.16
C ASP A 69 -15.32 10.25 1.71
N GLU A 70 -15.91 10.52 2.86
CA GLU A 70 -16.88 9.65 3.53
C GLU A 70 -16.37 8.20 3.73
N PRO A 71 -15.24 7.99 4.42
CA PRO A 71 -14.62 6.65 4.56
C PRO A 71 -15.54 5.64 5.23
N GLN A 72 -16.53 6.05 6.06
CA GLN A 72 -17.52 5.14 6.62
C GLN A 72 -18.46 4.55 5.55
N SER A 73 -18.58 5.15 4.39
CA SER A 73 -19.27 4.53 3.26
C SER A 73 -18.52 3.32 2.68
N ILE A 74 -17.28 3.12 3.12
CA ILE A 74 -16.39 2.04 2.68
C ILE A 74 -16.05 1.09 3.83
N PHE A 75 -15.72 1.62 5.02
CA PHE A 75 -15.25 0.87 6.20
C PHE A 75 -16.21 1.03 7.36
N GLY A 76 -16.38 0.00 8.17
CA GLY A 76 -17.24 0.07 9.35
C GLY A 76 -18.71 0.29 9.02
N MET A 77 -19.20 -0.29 7.91
CA MET A 77 -20.59 -0.12 7.47
C MET A 77 -21.59 -0.72 8.45
N ASN A 78 -21.15 -1.57 9.35
CA ASN A 78 -21.95 -2.24 10.39
C ASN A 78 -21.84 -1.62 11.78
N VAL A 79 -21.19 -0.43 11.92
CA VAL A 79 -21.10 0.30 13.19
C VAL A 79 -21.72 1.68 13.09
N SER A 80 -21.97 2.34 14.23
CA SER A 80 -22.55 3.70 14.23
C SER A 80 -21.53 4.76 13.76
N ALA A 81 -22.04 5.92 13.34
CA ALA A 81 -21.18 7.04 12.95
C ALA A 81 -20.37 7.57 14.15
N GLU A 82 -20.93 7.49 15.35
CA GLU A 82 -20.27 7.91 16.57
C GLU A 82 -19.10 6.96 16.89
N GLU A 83 -19.29 5.65 16.81
CA GLU A 83 -18.24 4.65 17.04
C GLU A 83 -17.13 4.78 15.99
N PHE A 84 -17.49 4.95 14.70
CA PHE A 84 -16.52 5.16 13.64
C PHE A 84 -15.67 6.42 13.85
N ALA A 85 -16.32 7.52 14.29
CA ALA A 85 -15.64 8.78 14.57
C ALA A 85 -14.74 8.70 15.81
N GLU A 86 -15.19 8.02 16.88
CA GLU A 86 -14.41 7.81 18.10
C GLU A 86 -13.14 7.01 17.81
N VAL A 87 -13.27 5.87 17.13
CA VAL A 87 -12.12 5.04 16.71
C VAL A 87 -11.17 5.81 15.82
N SER A 88 -11.69 6.62 14.89
CA SER A 88 -10.85 7.45 14.03
C SER A 88 -10.06 8.48 14.85
N ALA A 89 -10.70 9.17 15.79
CA ALA A 89 -10.06 10.16 16.66
C ALA A 89 -8.99 9.53 17.56
N GLU A 90 -9.25 8.36 18.15
CA GLU A 90 -8.28 7.62 18.98
C GLU A 90 -7.02 7.22 18.20
N ASN A 91 -7.14 7.02 16.90
CA ASN A 91 -6.03 6.66 16.02
C ASN A 91 -5.45 7.85 15.24
N PHE A 92 -5.87 9.09 15.58
CA PHE A 92 -5.39 10.35 14.98
C PHE A 92 -5.61 10.42 13.46
N ILE A 93 -6.70 9.83 12.96
CA ILE A 93 -7.10 9.86 11.55
C ILE A 93 -8.44 10.56 11.37
N SER A 94 -8.68 11.09 10.16
CA SER A 94 -9.94 11.74 9.82
C SER A 94 -11.06 10.71 9.63
N ALA A 95 -12.25 10.99 10.18
CA ALA A 95 -13.46 10.25 9.86
C ALA A 95 -14.16 10.75 8.59
N GLU A 96 -13.69 11.87 8.00
CA GLU A 96 -14.31 12.52 6.84
C GLU A 96 -13.63 12.19 5.52
N SER A 97 -12.34 11.84 5.57
CA SER A 97 -11.55 11.55 4.36
C SER A 97 -10.45 10.55 4.64
N VAL A 98 -10.11 9.76 3.63
CA VAL A 98 -9.03 8.78 3.65
C VAL A 98 -8.22 8.88 2.36
N ARG A 99 -6.95 8.53 2.41
CA ARG A 99 -6.12 8.35 1.23
C ARG A 99 -5.82 6.86 1.04
N PHE A 100 -6.30 6.31 -0.06
CA PHE A 100 -5.89 4.99 -0.51
C PHE A 100 -4.52 5.06 -1.15
N PHE A 101 -3.68 4.11 -0.84
CA PHE A 101 -2.41 3.86 -1.52
C PHE A 101 -2.56 2.60 -2.36
N PHE A 102 -1.84 2.53 -3.48
CA PHE A 102 -1.76 1.36 -4.35
C PHE A 102 -0.31 0.91 -4.37
N ASN A 103 0.02 0.02 -3.44
CA ASN A 103 1.39 -0.46 -3.22
C ASN A 103 1.56 -1.82 -3.88
N VAL A 104 2.26 -1.84 -4.99
CA VAL A 104 2.48 -3.04 -5.81
C VAL A 104 3.82 -3.67 -5.45
N PRO A 105 3.84 -4.91 -4.94
CA PRO A 105 5.09 -5.60 -4.66
C PRO A 105 5.77 -6.15 -5.91
N VAL A 106 7.10 -6.02 -5.97
CA VAL A 106 7.99 -6.72 -6.90
C VAL A 106 8.97 -7.54 -6.12
N VAL A 107 9.14 -8.80 -6.49
CA VAL A 107 10.09 -9.72 -5.87
C VAL A 107 11.13 -10.15 -6.89
N ASN A 108 12.38 -9.78 -6.65
CA ASN A 108 13.52 -10.29 -7.39
C ASN A 108 14.13 -11.46 -6.61
N THR A 109 14.01 -12.67 -7.14
CA THR A 109 14.54 -13.90 -6.54
C THR A 109 15.97 -14.22 -7.00
N GLY A 110 16.53 -13.40 -7.89
CA GLY A 110 17.78 -13.68 -8.60
C GLY A 110 17.59 -14.48 -9.90
N SER A 111 16.55 -15.30 -10.00
CA SER A 111 16.17 -16.02 -11.23
C SER A 111 14.93 -15.47 -11.91
N ASP A 112 14.00 -14.90 -11.14
CA ASP A 112 12.75 -14.34 -11.61
C ASP A 112 12.58 -12.90 -11.08
N LEU A 113 11.98 -12.04 -11.87
CA LEU A 113 11.40 -10.78 -11.45
C LEU A 113 9.87 -10.95 -11.46
N ILE A 114 9.26 -10.98 -10.29
CA ILE A 114 7.85 -11.32 -10.09
C ILE A 114 7.10 -10.08 -9.64
N LEU A 115 6.14 -9.63 -10.43
CA LEU A 115 5.26 -8.51 -10.12
C LEU A 115 3.94 -9.04 -9.55
N PHE A 116 3.47 -8.49 -8.42
CA PHE A 116 2.19 -8.83 -7.81
C PHE A 116 1.21 -7.68 -8.00
N ASP A 117 0.20 -7.89 -8.84
CA ASP A 117 -0.77 -6.88 -9.30
C ASP A 117 -0.16 -5.76 -10.16
N THR A 118 -1.01 -4.87 -10.67
CA THR A 118 -0.59 -3.88 -11.68
C THR A 118 -1.05 -2.45 -11.41
N GLY A 119 -1.71 -2.21 -10.28
CA GLY A 119 -2.24 -0.88 -9.97
C GLY A 119 -3.47 -0.50 -10.79
N LEU A 120 -3.86 0.76 -10.65
CA LEU A 120 -4.92 1.36 -11.46
C LEU A 120 -4.45 1.56 -12.90
N GLY A 121 -5.36 1.31 -13.82
CA GLY A 121 -5.23 1.77 -15.20
C GLY A 121 -5.52 3.26 -15.34
N GLY A 122 -5.52 3.72 -16.57
CA GLY A 122 -5.83 5.11 -16.92
C GLY A 122 -5.68 5.33 -18.42
N ASP A 123 -5.85 6.59 -18.83
CA ASP A 123 -5.54 6.99 -20.20
C ASP A 123 -4.01 7.11 -20.36
N GLY A 124 -3.44 6.29 -21.23
CA GLY A 124 -2.00 6.26 -21.50
C GLY A 124 -1.25 5.17 -20.72
N THR A 125 0.05 5.40 -20.51
CA THR A 125 0.92 4.42 -19.82
C THR A 125 0.51 4.26 -18.35
N PRO A 126 0.28 3.02 -17.85
CA PRO A 126 -0.06 2.78 -16.47
C PRO A 126 1.01 3.32 -15.50
N ALA A 127 0.57 3.90 -14.38
CA ALA A 127 1.46 4.53 -13.40
C ALA A 127 2.50 3.55 -12.80
N ILE A 128 2.17 2.26 -12.77
CA ILE A 128 3.08 1.19 -12.34
C ILE A 128 4.38 1.15 -13.16
N VAL A 129 4.32 1.46 -14.46
CA VAL A 129 5.50 1.46 -15.34
C VAL A 129 6.53 2.48 -14.86
N GLY A 130 6.09 3.71 -14.58
CA GLY A 130 7.01 4.75 -14.08
C GLY A 130 7.59 4.44 -12.70
N ALA A 131 6.84 3.77 -11.83
CA ALA A 131 7.33 3.35 -10.52
C ALA A 131 8.34 2.19 -10.64
N LEU A 132 8.09 1.26 -11.56
CA LEU A 132 8.98 0.14 -11.87
C LEU A 132 10.31 0.64 -12.46
N GLU A 133 10.26 1.56 -13.43
CA GLU A 133 11.43 2.20 -14.03
C GLU A 133 12.26 2.99 -13.00
N ALA A 134 11.59 3.72 -12.10
CA ALA A 134 12.26 4.43 -11.02
C ALA A 134 13.01 3.48 -10.07
N ALA A 135 12.51 2.25 -9.90
CA ALA A 135 13.16 1.19 -9.12
C ALA A 135 14.28 0.46 -9.87
N GLY A 136 14.52 0.81 -11.15
CA GLY A 136 15.59 0.23 -11.94
C GLY A 136 15.21 -1.00 -12.75
N TYR A 137 13.91 -1.28 -12.93
CA TYR A 137 13.39 -2.38 -13.74
C TYR A 137 12.59 -1.85 -14.92
N THR A 138 12.42 -2.66 -15.95
CA THR A 138 11.54 -2.37 -17.09
C THR A 138 10.37 -3.35 -17.14
N PRO A 139 9.26 -3.05 -17.82
CA PRO A 139 8.18 -4.00 -18.03
C PRO A 139 8.63 -5.32 -18.68
N GLU A 140 9.64 -5.28 -19.54
CA GLU A 140 10.22 -6.42 -20.24
C GLU A 140 11.03 -7.34 -19.33
N ASP A 141 11.52 -6.83 -18.18
CA ASP A 141 12.26 -7.61 -17.19
C ASP A 141 11.33 -8.51 -16.35
N VAL A 142 10.03 -8.20 -16.29
CA VAL A 142 9.07 -8.99 -15.53
C VAL A 142 8.88 -10.36 -16.17
N THR A 143 9.29 -11.41 -15.44
CA THR A 143 9.20 -12.81 -15.91
C THR A 143 7.89 -13.47 -15.49
N LYS A 144 7.35 -13.07 -14.33
CA LYS A 144 6.08 -13.56 -13.80
C LYS A 144 5.20 -12.40 -13.32
N LEU A 145 3.93 -12.48 -13.63
CA LEU A 145 2.91 -11.53 -13.20
C LEU A 145 1.85 -12.29 -12.42
N VAL A 146 1.72 -11.98 -11.16
CA VAL A 146 0.77 -12.62 -10.24
C VAL A 146 -0.37 -11.67 -9.98
N ILE A 147 -1.60 -12.07 -10.28
CA ILE A 147 -2.81 -11.31 -9.96
C ILE A 147 -3.45 -11.94 -8.73
N THR A 148 -3.48 -11.18 -7.64
CA THR A 148 -4.02 -11.62 -6.36
C THR A 148 -5.53 -11.78 -6.41
N HIS A 149 -6.20 -10.83 -7.06
CA HIS A 149 -7.64 -10.84 -7.37
C HIS A 149 -7.93 -9.81 -8.47
N MET A 150 -9.16 -9.79 -9.00
CA MET A 150 -9.45 -9.05 -10.23
C MET A 150 -10.25 -7.76 -10.00
N HIS A 151 -10.02 -7.04 -8.90
CA HIS A 151 -10.54 -5.68 -8.77
C HIS A 151 -9.78 -4.70 -9.68
N PRO A 152 -10.40 -3.58 -10.05
CA PRO A 152 -9.85 -2.65 -11.04
C PRO A 152 -8.47 -2.09 -10.73
N ASP A 153 -8.16 -1.90 -9.46
CA ASP A 153 -6.87 -1.37 -8.99
C ASP A 153 -5.78 -2.43 -8.88
N HIS A 154 -6.09 -3.70 -9.17
CA HIS A 154 -5.12 -4.80 -9.25
C HIS A 154 -4.82 -5.22 -10.69
N ILE A 155 -5.83 -5.12 -11.58
CA ILE A 155 -5.67 -5.50 -12.99
C ILE A 155 -5.58 -4.32 -13.95
N GLY A 156 -5.73 -3.08 -13.47
CA GLY A 156 -5.85 -1.90 -14.32
C GLY A 156 -4.65 -1.61 -15.20
N GLY A 157 -3.45 -1.98 -14.75
CA GLY A 157 -2.23 -1.80 -15.50
C GLY A 157 -1.83 -2.97 -16.41
N LEU A 158 -2.67 -4.01 -16.56
CA LEU A 158 -2.37 -5.18 -17.40
C LEU A 158 -2.15 -4.84 -18.87
N MET A 159 -2.88 -3.85 -19.37
CA MET A 159 -2.84 -3.44 -20.77
C MET A 159 -2.40 -1.99 -20.91
N ASN A 160 -1.56 -1.71 -21.89
CA ASN A 160 -1.13 -0.38 -22.29
C ASN A 160 -1.46 -0.18 -23.78
N ASN A 161 -2.39 0.72 -24.07
CA ASN A 161 -2.85 1.00 -25.44
C ASN A 161 -3.22 -0.26 -26.26
N GLY A 162 -3.89 -1.21 -25.62
CA GLY A 162 -4.37 -2.45 -26.27
C GLY A 162 -3.31 -3.56 -26.39
N SER A 163 -2.11 -3.36 -25.85
CA SER A 163 -1.06 -4.37 -25.77
C SER A 163 -0.75 -4.75 -24.33
N PRO A 164 -0.30 -5.99 -24.04
CA PRO A 164 0.15 -6.35 -22.69
C PRO A 164 1.27 -5.42 -22.22
N THR A 165 1.11 -4.87 -21.02
CA THR A 165 2.12 -3.99 -20.40
C THR A 165 3.40 -4.75 -20.08
N PHE A 166 3.28 -6.03 -19.73
CA PHE A 166 4.39 -6.93 -19.35
C PHE A 166 4.50 -8.07 -20.36
N PRO A 167 5.14 -7.82 -21.54
CA PRO A 167 5.03 -8.71 -22.70
C PRO A 167 5.69 -10.08 -22.46
N ASN A 168 6.71 -10.14 -21.62
CA ASN A 168 7.49 -11.37 -21.36
C ASN A 168 6.95 -12.18 -20.19
N ALA A 169 5.98 -11.62 -19.40
CA ALA A 169 5.52 -12.23 -18.19
C ALA A 169 4.59 -13.44 -18.45
N GLN A 170 4.85 -14.54 -17.73
CA GLN A 170 3.86 -15.59 -17.49
C GLN A 170 2.90 -15.13 -16.41
N MET A 171 1.59 -15.12 -16.68
CA MET A 171 0.59 -14.70 -15.70
C MET A 171 0.16 -15.85 -14.79
N TYR A 172 -0.03 -15.55 -13.51
CA TYR A 172 -0.56 -16.45 -12.48
C TYR A 172 -1.76 -15.80 -11.80
N THR A 173 -2.81 -16.57 -11.55
CA THR A 173 -3.99 -16.11 -10.78
C THR A 173 -4.73 -17.28 -10.18
N GLY A 174 -5.52 -17.03 -9.13
CA GLY A 174 -6.37 -18.04 -8.53
C GLY A 174 -7.41 -18.59 -9.52
N GLN A 175 -7.53 -19.93 -9.61
CA GLN A 175 -8.55 -20.57 -10.46
C GLN A 175 -9.95 -20.10 -10.08
N VAL A 176 -10.26 -20.06 -8.77
CA VAL A 176 -11.60 -19.66 -8.28
C VAL A 176 -11.90 -18.20 -8.63
N GLU A 177 -10.90 -17.33 -8.56
CA GLU A 177 -11.01 -15.91 -8.91
C GLU A 177 -11.35 -15.74 -10.39
N HIS A 178 -10.57 -16.40 -11.24
CA HIS A 178 -10.81 -16.35 -12.69
C HIS A 178 -12.19 -16.87 -13.05
N ASP A 179 -12.59 -18.02 -12.52
CA ASP A 179 -13.86 -18.67 -12.86
C ASP A 179 -15.07 -17.84 -12.40
N PHE A 180 -14.95 -17.20 -11.22
CA PHE A 180 -15.98 -16.29 -10.73
C PHE A 180 -16.19 -15.12 -11.70
N TRP A 181 -15.12 -14.41 -12.07
CA TRP A 181 -15.24 -13.24 -12.94
C TRP A 181 -15.57 -13.59 -14.38
N ALA A 182 -15.09 -14.73 -14.90
CA ALA A 182 -15.44 -15.23 -16.24
C ALA A 182 -16.91 -15.56 -16.37
N ALA A 183 -17.56 -15.96 -15.26
CA ALA A 183 -19.00 -16.25 -15.23
C ALA A 183 -19.87 -15.00 -15.11
N GLN A 184 -19.29 -13.81 -14.78
CA GLN A 184 -20.07 -12.59 -14.63
C GLN A 184 -20.42 -11.98 -15.98
N GLU A 185 -21.68 -11.59 -16.13
CA GLU A 185 -22.17 -10.85 -17.28
C GLU A 185 -22.10 -9.33 -17.03
N GLY A 186 -22.16 -8.54 -18.10
CA GLY A 186 -22.22 -7.08 -18.05
C GLY A 186 -21.19 -6.42 -18.97
N GLU A 187 -21.55 -5.29 -19.55
CA GLU A 187 -20.69 -4.52 -20.46
C GLU A 187 -19.86 -3.44 -19.76
N GLN A 188 -20.06 -3.27 -18.46
CA GLN A 188 -19.36 -2.27 -17.63
C GLN A 188 -18.90 -2.88 -16.30
N GLY A 189 -18.06 -2.13 -15.59
CA GLY A 189 -17.55 -2.53 -14.29
C GLY A 189 -16.45 -3.62 -14.33
N PRO A 190 -16.20 -4.28 -13.19
CA PRO A 190 -15.07 -5.21 -13.05
C PRO A 190 -15.13 -6.39 -14.04
N ALA A 191 -16.29 -6.97 -14.27
CA ALA A 191 -16.44 -8.09 -15.22
C ALA A 191 -16.07 -7.72 -16.67
N ALA A 192 -16.46 -6.53 -17.12
CA ALA A 192 -16.06 -6.03 -18.43
C ALA A 192 -14.54 -5.78 -18.48
N MET A 193 -13.96 -5.26 -17.39
CA MET A 193 -12.54 -5.02 -17.30
C MET A 193 -11.74 -6.32 -17.34
N VAL A 194 -12.18 -7.37 -16.66
CA VAL A 194 -11.57 -8.71 -16.73
C VAL A 194 -11.60 -9.24 -18.16
N ARG A 195 -12.73 -9.16 -18.86
CA ARG A 195 -12.81 -9.57 -20.26
C ARG A 195 -11.86 -8.80 -21.17
N ASN A 196 -11.70 -7.51 -20.94
CA ASN A 196 -10.86 -6.65 -21.79
C ASN A 196 -9.37 -6.77 -21.47
N MET A 197 -9.02 -7.09 -20.22
CA MET A 197 -7.63 -7.06 -19.74
C MET A 197 -7.05 -8.46 -19.52
N VAL A 198 -7.83 -9.40 -18.98
CA VAL A 198 -7.36 -10.75 -18.64
C VAL A 198 -7.55 -11.73 -19.80
N THR A 199 -8.72 -11.69 -20.44
CA THR A 199 -9.04 -12.63 -21.55
C THR A 199 -8.02 -12.59 -22.69
N PRO A 200 -7.50 -11.42 -23.15
CA PRO A 200 -6.47 -11.39 -24.19
C PRO A 200 -5.17 -12.10 -23.80
N MET A 201 -4.94 -12.32 -22.49
CA MET A 201 -3.76 -13.00 -21.95
C MET A 201 -4.01 -14.47 -21.59
N ALA A 202 -5.21 -15.01 -21.87
CA ALA A 202 -5.65 -16.32 -21.40
C ALA A 202 -4.67 -17.48 -21.72
N GLU A 203 -3.99 -17.43 -22.88
CA GLU A 203 -3.00 -18.45 -23.27
C GLU A 203 -1.73 -18.43 -22.40
N LYS A 204 -1.49 -17.32 -21.67
CA LYS A 204 -0.34 -17.15 -20.76
C LYS A 204 -0.73 -17.28 -19.29
N VAL A 205 -1.94 -17.73 -18.97
CA VAL A 205 -2.40 -17.86 -17.59
C VAL A 205 -2.09 -19.24 -17.04
N THR A 206 -1.42 -19.25 -15.89
CA THR A 206 -1.29 -20.43 -15.03
C THR A 206 -2.21 -20.26 -13.82
N PHE A 207 -3.14 -21.18 -13.66
CA PHE A 207 -4.06 -21.17 -12.52
C PHE A 207 -3.42 -21.79 -11.29
N VAL A 208 -3.59 -21.13 -10.14
CA VAL A 208 -3.05 -21.57 -8.86
C VAL A 208 -4.14 -21.80 -7.83
N LYS A 209 -3.82 -22.65 -6.85
CA LYS A 209 -4.64 -23.01 -5.70
C LYS A 209 -3.86 -22.79 -4.42
N ASP A 210 -4.55 -22.92 -3.30
CA ASP A 210 -3.92 -22.90 -1.97
C ASP A 210 -2.78 -23.92 -1.88
N GLY A 211 -1.61 -23.47 -1.44
CA GLY A 211 -0.41 -24.27 -1.33
C GLY A 211 0.43 -24.42 -2.59
N ASP A 212 -0.03 -23.95 -3.75
CA ASP A 212 0.75 -24.02 -4.99
C ASP A 212 1.96 -23.07 -4.95
N SER A 213 3.07 -23.50 -5.54
CA SER A 213 4.27 -22.68 -5.67
C SER A 213 4.26 -21.86 -6.96
N ILE A 214 4.55 -20.55 -6.84
CA ILE A 214 4.77 -19.64 -7.98
C ILE A 214 6.23 -19.71 -8.46
N ALA A 215 7.13 -19.77 -7.51
CA ALA A 215 8.56 -19.91 -7.67
C ALA A 215 9.14 -20.52 -6.40
N SER A 216 10.42 -20.92 -6.43
CA SER A 216 11.08 -21.40 -5.20
C SER A 216 10.97 -20.36 -4.09
N GLY A 217 10.43 -20.76 -2.94
CA GLY A 217 10.21 -19.87 -1.78
C GLY A 217 9.01 -18.92 -1.90
N ILE A 218 8.11 -19.11 -2.87
CA ILE A 218 6.88 -18.30 -2.99
C ILE A 218 5.67 -19.23 -3.12
N THR A 219 4.81 -19.20 -2.11
CA THR A 219 3.65 -20.09 -1.98
C THR A 219 2.35 -19.27 -1.96
N ALA A 220 1.38 -19.69 -2.77
CA ALA A 220 0.04 -19.14 -2.80
C ALA A 220 -0.76 -19.59 -1.57
N VAL A 221 -1.48 -18.67 -0.94
CA VAL A 221 -2.32 -18.91 0.24
C VAL A 221 -3.73 -18.38 -0.03
N ALA A 222 -4.74 -19.23 0.09
CA ALA A 222 -6.13 -18.82 -0.10
C ALA A 222 -6.57 -17.83 0.99
N ALA A 223 -7.14 -16.70 0.58
CA ALA A 223 -7.63 -15.64 1.44
C ALA A 223 -9.02 -15.14 1.00
N PHE A 224 -9.94 -16.08 0.82
CA PHE A 224 -11.26 -15.85 0.26
C PHE A 224 -12.13 -14.95 1.15
N GLY A 225 -13.04 -14.22 0.52
CA GLY A 225 -14.01 -13.33 1.18
C GLY A 225 -14.00 -11.93 0.59
N HIS A 226 -12.84 -11.29 0.46
CA HIS A 226 -12.71 -10.02 -0.24
C HIS A 226 -13.20 -10.17 -1.70
N THR A 227 -12.66 -11.13 -2.42
CA THR A 227 -13.30 -11.74 -3.57
C THR A 227 -13.41 -13.25 -3.35
N PRO A 228 -14.24 -13.97 -4.13
CA PRO A 228 -14.41 -15.42 -3.95
C PRO A 228 -13.13 -16.24 -4.11
N GLY A 229 -12.16 -15.73 -4.87
CA GLY A 229 -10.90 -16.42 -5.15
C GLY A 229 -9.64 -15.63 -4.78
N HIS A 230 -9.76 -14.60 -3.93
CA HIS A 230 -8.64 -13.78 -3.49
C HIS A 230 -7.50 -14.61 -2.90
N MET A 231 -6.27 -14.31 -3.33
CA MET A 231 -5.06 -15.00 -2.92
C MET A 231 -4.06 -14.04 -2.27
N THR A 232 -3.36 -14.53 -1.27
CA THR A 232 -2.16 -13.92 -0.67
C THR A 232 -0.96 -14.79 -0.97
N TYR A 233 0.25 -14.32 -0.67
CA TYR A 233 1.45 -15.08 -0.99
C TYR A 233 2.45 -15.01 0.16
N MET A 234 2.94 -16.19 0.59
CA MET A 234 4.02 -16.28 1.55
C MET A 234 5.35 -16.35 0.80
N LEU A 235 6.25 -15.44 1.11
CA LEU A 235 7.64 -15.44 0.68
C LEU A 235 8.49 -16.06 1.78
N GLU A 236 9.40 -16.94 1.42
CA GLU A 236 10.36 -17.55 2.33
C GLU A 236 11.71 -17.71 1.63
N SER A 237 12.76 -17.17 2.23
CA SER A 237 14.13 -17.29 1.73
C SER A 237 15.11 -17.19 2.90
N ASP A 238 16.08 -18.08 2.96
CA ASP A 238 17.12 -18.15 3.99
C ASP A 238 16.55 -18.04 5.44
N GLY A 239 15.43 -18.73 5.68
CA GLY A 239 14.75 -18.73 6.98
C GLY A 239 14.01 -17.44 7.36
N GLN A 240 13.96 -16.46 6.47
CA GLN A 240 13.15 -15.25 6.63
C GLN A 240 11.84 -15.37 5.86
N GLN A 241 10.78 -14.78 6.40
CA GLN A 241 9.45 -14.82 5.81
C GLN A 241 8.86 -13.42 5.67
N LEU A 242 7.99 -13.25 4.67
CA LEU A 242 7.13 -12.08 4.49
C LEU A 242 5.82 -12.53 3.83
N MET A 243 4.68 -12.06 4.33
CA MET A 243 3.39 -12.27 3.65
C MET A 243 3.02 -11.07 2.78
N LEU A 244 2.74 -11.29 1.51
CA LEU A 244 2.06 -10.32 0.66
C LEU A 244 0.56 -10.47 0.91
N LEU A 245 -0.02 -9.54 1.68
CA LEU A 245 -1.35 -9.68 2.25
C LEU A 245 -2.47 -9.28 1.28
N ALA A 246 -2.13 -8.55 0.20
CA ALA A 246 -3.07 -7.95 -0.76
C ALA A 246 -4.25 -7.27 -0.04
N ASP A 247 -5.49 -7.57 -0.40
CA ASP A 247 -6.71 -6.93 0.11
C ASP A 247 -7.39 -7.69 1.25
N THR A 248 -6.66 -8.61 1.90
CA THR A 248 -7.17 -9.21 3.16
C THR A 248 -7.51 -8.13 4.18
N ALA A 249 -6.73 -7.02 4.22
CA ALA A 249 -7.02 -5.82 4.99
C ALA A 249 -6.69 -4.57 4.17
N ASN A 250 -7.68 -3.67 4.01
CA ASN A 250 -7.59 -2.51 3.11
C ASN A 250 -7.25 -1.20 3.82
N HIS A 251 -7.17 -1.20 5.16
CA HIS A 251 -6.82 -0.03 5.95
C HIS A 251 -6.22 -0.46 7.30
N TYR A 252 -5.14 0.20 7.73
CA TYR A 252 -4.37 -0.16 8.92
C TYR A 252 -5.13 0.01 10.25
N VAL A 253 -6.20 0.83 10.28
CA VAL A 253 -7.10 0.97 11.44
C VAL A 253 -8.41 0.23 11.17
N TRP A 254 -9.22 0.72 10.23
CA TRP A 254 -10.63 0.33 10.09
C TRP A 254 -10.87 -1.10 9.58
N SER A 255 -9.87 -1.78 9.01
CA SER A 255 -10.02 -3.18 8.63
C SER A 255 -8.98 -4.09 9.30
N LEU A 256 -7.74 -3.63 9.50
CA LEU A 256 -6.74 -4.39 10.23
C LEU A 256 -7.01 -4.34 11.74
N GLY A 257 -7.21 -3.15 12.30
CA GLY A 257 -7.45 -2.96 13.73
C GLY A 257 -8.81 -3.47 14.20
N TYR A 258 -9.81 -3.44 13.33
CA TYR A 258 -11.18 -3.86 13.58
C TYR A 258 -11.60 -4.88 12.51
N PRO A 259 -11.13 -6.13 12.59
CA PRO A 259 -11.26 -7.11 11.50
C PRO A 259 -12.70 -7.51 11.18
N ASP A 260 -13.65 -7.31 12.09
CA ASP A 260 -15.07 -7.60 11.88
C ASP A 260 -15.87 -6.42 11.32
N TRP A 261 -15.23 -5.27 11.16
CA TRP A 261 -15.88 -4.15 10.50
C TRP A 261 -16.06 -4.46 9.02
N GLU A 262 -17.30 -4.28 8.55
CA GLU A 262 -17.62 -4.53 7.16
C GLU A 262 -16.94 -3.53 6.23
N VAL A 263 -16.33 -4.07 5.17
CA VAL A 263 -15.70 -3.29 4.10
C VAL A 263 -16.59 -3.41 2.85
N ARG A 264 -16.89 -2.29 2.23
CA ARG A 264 -17.77 -2.21 1.04
C ARG A 264 -17.33 -3.17 -0.07
N PHE A 265 -16.04 -3.29 -0.28
CA PHE A 265 -15.45 -4.04 -1.38
C PHE A 265 -15.37 -5.56 -1.13
N ASP A 266 -15.61 -6.02 0.10
CA ASP A 266 -15.68 -7.45 0.38
C ASP A 266 -16.93 -8.05 -0.27
N ALA A 267 -16.77 -9.07 -1.09
CA ALA A 267 -17.89 -9.79 -1.73
C ALA A 267 -18.70 -10.59 -0.71
N ASP A 268 -18.02 -11.25 0.24
CA ASP A 268 -18.62 -11.93 1.38
C ASP A 268 -18.02 -11.36 2.67
N LYS A 269 -18.78 -10.50 3.37
CA LYS A 269 -18.36 -9.78 4.57
C LYS A 269 -17.93 -10.73 5.70
N ALA A 270 -18.70 -11.81 5.92
CA ALA A 270 -18.43 -12.76 6.98
C ALA A 270 -17.17 -13.60 6.67
N ALA A 271 -17.04 -14.09 5.46
CA ALA A 271 -15.86 -14.83 5.03
C ALA A 271 -14.60 -13.94 5.06
N ALA A 272 -14.69 -12.68 4.62
CA ALA A 272 -13.59 -11.72 4.65
C ALA A 272 -13.13 -11.43 6.09
N ALA A 273 -14.07 -11.19 7.02
CA ALA A 273 -13.76 -10.99 8.43
C ALA A 273 -13.08 -12.22 9.05
N ALA A 274 -13.60 -13.42 8.77
CA ALA A 274 -13.00 -14.68 9.25
C ALA A 274 -11.57 -14.89 8.70
N THR A 275 -11.36 -14.60 7.41
CA THR A 275 -10.06 -14.67 6.76
C THR A 275 -9.09 -13.64 7.36
N ARG A 276 -9.53 -12.39 7.56
CA ARG A 276 -8.74 -11.34 8.24
C ARG A 276 -8.28 -11.82 9.62
N ARG A 277 -9.21 -12.27 10.46
CA ARG A 277 -8.86 -12.76 11.81
C ARG A 277 -7.87 -13.91 11.78
N LYS A 278 -8.05 -14.87 10.88
CA LYS A 278 -7.15 -16.01 10.71
C LYS A 278 -5.75 -15.57 10.34
N LEU A 279 -5.60 -14.79 9.27
CA LEU A 279 -4.30 -14.42 8.73
C LEU A 279 -3.58 -13.40 9.62
N LEU A 280 -4.29 -12.37 10.10
CA LEU A 280 -3.69 -11.40 11.02
C LEU A 280 -3.32 -12.05 12.36
N GLY A 281 -4.12 -12.98 12.86
CA GLY A 281 -3.80 -13.75 14.07
C GLY A 281 -2.56 -14.62 13.93
N MET A 282 -2.38 -15.26 12.78
CA MET A 282 -1.16 -16.00 12.45
C MET A 282 0.06 -15.06 12.39
N LEU A 283 -0.04 -13.95 11.65
CA LEU A 283 1.06 -12.98 11.52
C LEU A 283 1.47 -12.40 12.89
N ALA A 284 0.49 -12.12 13.77
CA ALA A 284 0.75 -11.61 15.11
C ALA A 284 1.44 -12.67 15.99
N ALA A 285 0.98 -13.93 15.95
CA ALA A 285 1.53 -15.03 16.75
C ALA A 285 2.95 -15.40 16.33
N ASP A 286 3.18 -15.52 15.04
CA ASP A 286 4.45 -15.99 14.47
C ASP A 286 5.46 -14.86 14.24
N LYS A 287 5.06 -13.60 14.47
CA LYS A 287 5.87 -12.39 14.23
C LYS A 287 6.38 -12.29 12.79
N VAL A 288 5.59 -12.77 11.84
CA VAL A 288 5.90 -12.66 10.41
C VAL A 288 5.50 -11.27 9.92
N PRO A 289 6.41 -10.51 9.29
CA PRO A 289 6.06 -9.23 8.68
C PRO A 289 5.17 -9.43 7.45
N PHE A 290 4.46 -8.38 7.07
CA PHE A 290 3.65 -8.37 5.87
C PHE A 290 3.83 -7.10 5.05
N ALA A 291 3.57 -7.20 3.76
CA ALA A 291 3.37 -6.08 2.86
C ALA A 291 1.88 -6.01 2.48
N GLY A 292 1.26 -4.84 2.69
CA GLY A 292 -0.18 -4.64 2.45
C GLY A 292 -0.42 -3.67 1.31
N TYR A 293 -1.36 -3.99 0.42
CA TYR A 293 -1.59 -3.22 -0.80
C TYR A 293 -2.07 -1.78 -0.53
N HIS A 294 -2.99 -1.60 0.42
CA HIS A 294 -3.57 -0.30 0.78
C HIS A 294 -3.00 0.30 2.09
N MET A 295 -1.96 -0.29 2.65
CA MET A 295 -1.30 0.27 3.83
C MET A 295 -0.55 1.56 3.47
N PRO A 296 -0.28 2.46 4.45
CA PRO A 296 0.57 3.62 4.20
C PRO A 296 1.93 3.23 3.65
N PHE A 297 2.35 3.84 2.54
CA PHE A 297 3.66 3.57 1.92
C PHE A 297 4.81 3.75 2.94
N PRO A 298 5.81 2.85 3.00
CA PRO A 298 6.14 1.73 2.11
C PRO A 298 5.38 0.42 2.37
N ALA A 299 4.35 0.43 3.17
CA ALA A 299 3.35 -0.62 3.34
C ALA A 299 3.85 -1.92 3.99
N VAL A 300 5.02 -1.92 4.61
CA VAL A 300 5.62 -3.06 5.28
C VAL A 300 5.56 -2.88 6.79
N GLY A 301 5.24 -3.93 7.51
CA GLY A 301 5.19 -3.91 8.96
C GLY A 301 4.75 -5.23 9.55
N TYR A 302 4.47 -5.20 10.83
CA TYR A 302 4.03 -6.34 11.62
C TYR A 302 2.58 -6.15 12.07
N VAL A 303 1.97 -7.24 12.46
CA VAL A 303 0.70 -7.25 13.19
C VAL A 303 1.00 -7.52 14.65
N ASP A 304 0.43 -6.70 15.54
CA ASP A 304 0.38 -7.01 16.98
C ASP A 304 -1.08 -7.11 17.43
N THR A 305 -1.33 -7.74 18.56
CA THR A 305 -2.67 -7.84 19.14
C THR A 305 -3.03 -6.54 19.86
N ARG A 306 -4.28 -6.06 19.70
CA ARG A 306 -4.81 -4.88 20.38
C ARG A 306 -6.27 -5.11 20.75
N GLY A 307 -6.53 -5.31 22.06
CA GLY A 307 -7.88 -5.63 22.51
C GLY A 307 -8.43 -6.88 21.82
N ASP A 308 -9.60 -6.75 21.20
CA ASP A 308 -10.24 -7.82 20.41
C ASP A 308 -9.84 -7.79 18.91
N GLY A 309 -8.97 -6.90 18.52
CA GLY A 309 -8.47 -6.74 17.15
C GLY A 309 -6.95 -6.73 17.08
N PHE A 310 -6.43 -5.94 16.15
CA PHE A 310 -5.00 -5.89 15.88
C PHE A 310 -4.49 -4.46 15.80
N ALA A 311 -3.17 -4.30 15.77
CA ALA A 311 -2.48 -3.05 15.51
C ALA A 311 -1.46 -3.26 14.38
N TYR A 312 -1.41 -2.32 13.46
CA TYR A 312 -0.33 -2.23 12.47
C TYR A 312 0.89 -1.60 13.12
N VAL A 313 1.99 -2.29 13.12
CA VAL A 313 3.29 -1.81 13.58
C VAL A 313 4.18 -1.62 12.35
N PRO A 314 4.35 -0.38 11.85
CA PRO A 314 5.19 -0.13 10.69
C PRO A 314 6.61 -0.64 10.92
N GLU A 315 7.24 -1.13 9.87
CA GLU A 315 8.65 -1.51 9.92
C GLU A 315 9.52 -0.29 10.29
N SER A 316 10.56 -0.54 11.05
CA SER A 316 11.44 0.52 11.56
C SER A 316 12.28 1.13 10.43
N TYR A 317 12.60 2.44 10.53
CA TYR A 317 13.60 3.10 9.67
C TYR A 317 15.01 2.51 9.80
N GLN A 318 15.22 1.65 10.79
CA GLN A 318 16.49 0.94 11.01
C GLN A 318 16.51 -0.41 10.30
N LEU A 319 15.61 -0.62 9.34
CA LEU A 319 15.70 -1.75 8.42
C LEU A 319 17.13 -1.90 7.93
N ALA A 320 17.77 -2.96 8.39
CA ALA A 320 19.02 -3.40 7.80
C ALA A 320 18.65 -4.03 6.44
N LEU A 321 18.86 -3.28 5.38
CA LEU A 321 18.78 -3.76 4.01
C LEU A 321 20.04 -4.54 3.68
#